data_3fe60308be859ed644e1b50a2684d1ff
#
_entry.id   3fe60308be859ed644e1b50a2684d1ff
#
_cell.length_a   1.000
_cell.length_b   1.000
_cell.length_c   1.000
_cell.angle_alpha   90.00
_cell.angle_beta   90.00
_cell.angle_gamma   90.00
#
_symmetry.space_group_name_H-M   'P 1'
#
loop_
_entity.id
_entity.type
_entity.pdbx_description
1 polymer ?
#
loop_
_entity_poly.entity_id
_entity_poly.type
_entity_poly.pdbx_seq_one_letter_code
_entity_poly.pdbx_strand_id
1 'polypeptide(L)'
;MRVRQLKPQLVTLLWLAVWMCGPAQAQQFSSDNYLSKPHGVATLILTVGERSDMFMTTFSLFPNWEFTTAAYTYHSQSRSIDEGYSTSYYVKWMLFENKAKTGGVAVKAGTGMEPGYLGAYGLEDAFQTYWMNVPITVPLFGNKVSWDLMPGASVTKDYGEDGDTAAAFTYTTRLAWYPIGPEWAVVGEVYGSEGEVESIPEYRVGLRWEPSQHAVVAVTYDDEFNGSNGGGFEIGVMLFSPPFACFHGCK
;
A
#
# COMPACT_ATOMS: atom_id res chain seq x y z
N MET A 1 23.43 -6.66 44.33
CA MET A 1 22.85 -6.77 42.96
C MET A 1 23.96 -6.54 41.93
N ARG A 2 24.44 -7.57 41.22
CA ARG A 2 25.47 -7.42 40.18
C ARG A 2 24.77 -7.13 38.84
N VAL A 3 24.88 -5.91 38.36
CA VAL A 3 24.49 -5.55 37.00
C VAL A 3 25.47 -6.25 36.06
N ARG A 4 24.97 -7.26 35.30
CA ARG A 4 25.74 -7.89 34.21
C ARG A 4 25.93 -6.86 33.12
N GLN A 5 27.16 -6.37 32.94
CA GLN A 5 27.50 -5.56 31.77
C GLN A 5 27.30 -6.40 30.51
N LEU A 6 26.41 -5.95 29.64
CA LEU A 6 26.23 -6.50 28.29
C LEU A 6 27.56 -6.38 27.54
N LYS A 7 28.05 -7.50 26.99
CA LYS A 7 29.33 -7.53 26.26
C LYS A 7 29.27 -6.52 25.09
N PRO A 8 30.31 -5.69 24.93
CA PRO A 8 30.33 -4.66 23.87
C PRO A 8 30.10 -5.23 22.43
N GLN A 9 30.41 -6.48 22.24
CA GLN A 9 30.15 -7.21 20.97
C GLN A 9 28.65 -7.30 20.61
N LEU A 10 27.75 -7.38 21.60
CA LEU A 10 26.29 -7.42 21.34
C LEU A 10 25.78 -6.05 20.91
N VAL A 11 26.34 -4.98 21.48
CA VAL A 11 25.99 -3.61 21.11
C VAL A 11 26.47 -3.29 19.68
N THR A 12 27.68 -3.75 19.32
CA THR A 12 28.23 -3.56 17.97
C THR A 12 27.47 -4.36 16.92
N LEU A 13 27.02 -5.57 17.24
CA LEU A 13 26.15 -6.38 16.34
C LEU A 13 24.76 -5.75 16.14
N LEU A 14 24.16 -5.17 17.18
CA LEU A 14 22.93 -4.40 17.07
C LEU A 14 23.11 -3.14 16.21
N TRP A 15 24.23 -2.41 16.37
CA TRP A 15 24.54 -1.24 15.54
C TRP A 15 24.82 -1.59 14.08
N LEU A 16 25.49 -2.69 13.79
CA LEU A 16 25.72 -3.17 12.42
C LEU A 16 24.41 -3.65 11.73
N ALA A 17 23.49 -4.23 12.49
CA ALA A 17 22.17 -4.64 11.96
C ALA A 17 21.31 -3.43 11.57
N VAL A 18 21.44 -2.28 12.24
CA VAL A 18 20.72 -1.04 11.94
C VAL A 18 21.23 -0.37 10.65
N TRP A 19 22.49 -0.60 10.25
CA TRP A 19 23.10 0.05 9.07
C TRP A 19 22.87 -0.70 7.73
N MET A 20 22.29 -1.89 7.77
CA MET A 20 21.97 -2.67 6.55
C MET A 20 20.51 -2.51 6.08
N CYS A 21 19.74 -1.60 6.67
CA CYS A 21 18.36 -1.36 6.31
C CYS A 21 18.28 -0.48 5.05
N GLY A 22 18.06 -1.09 3.90
CA GLY A 22 17.46 -0.37 2.79
C GLY A 22 16.04 0.10 3.21
N PRO A 23 15.50 1.18 2.61
CA PRO A 23 14.19 1.70 2.97
C PRO A 23 13.12 0.61 2.80
N ALA A 24 12.49 0.21 3.90
CA ALA A 24 11.30 -0.64 3.85
C ALA A 24 10.17 0.21 3.29
N GLN A 25 9.79 0.00 2.05
CA GLN A 25 8.69 0.75 1.44
C GLN A 25 7.40 0.00 1.70
N ALA A 26 6.47 0.65 2.37
CA ALA A 26 5.26 0.09 2.91
C ALA A 26 4.02 0.53 2.12
N GLN A 27 3.14 -0.42 1.84
CA GLN A 27 1.83 -0.20 1.23
C GLN A 27 0.77 -0.10 2.33
N GLN A 28 0.76 1.01 3.04
CA GLN A 28 -0.29 1.39 4.00
C GLN A 28 -1.14 2.55 3.47
N PHE A 29 -0.94 2.91 2.22
CA PHE A 29 -1.56 3.99 1.50
C PHE A 29 -2.25 3.42 0.27
N SER A 30 -3.15 4.17 -0.32
CA SER A 30 -3.82 3.80 -1.57
C SER A 30 -2.83 3.64 -2.71
N SER A 31 -1.82 4.51 -2.78
CA SER A 31 -0.72 4.40 -3.74
C SER A 31 0.23 3.27 -3.38
N ASP A 32 0.55 2.47 -4.36
CA ASP A 32 1.64 1.51 -4.30
C ASP A 32 2.90 2.10 -4.96
N ASN A 33 4.04 1.54 -4.65
CA ASN A 33 5.30 1.85 -5.31
C ASN A 33 5.67 0.75 -6.33
N TYR A 34 6.71 1.01 -7.15
CA TYR A 34 7.19 0.06 -8.14
C TYR A 34 7.81 -1.20 -7.54
N LEU A 35 8.30 -1.13 -6.30
CA LEU A 35 9.14 -2.15 -5.70
C LEU A 35 8.36 -3.43 -5.40
N SER A 36 8.88 -4.56 -5.86
CA SER A 36 8.52 -5.89 -5.36
C SER A 36 9.49 -6.31 -4.27
N LYS A 37 8.98 -6.93 -3.22
CA LYS A 37 9.83 -7.49 -2.17
C LYS A 37 10.74 -8.59 -2.72
N PRO A 38 11.89 -8.85 -2.08
CA PRO A 38 12.71 -9.99 -2.43
C PRO A 38 11.88 -11.28 -2.43
N HIS A 39 12.13 -12.18 -3.35
CA HIS A 39 11.38 -13.42 -3.41
C HIS A 39 11.55 -14.25 -2.13
N GLY A 40 10.51 -14.97 -1.76
CA GLY A 40 10.46 -15.71 -0.51
C GLY A 40 10.00 -14.88 0.69
N VAL A 41 9.69 -13.60 0.53
CA VAL A 41 9.17 -12.75 1.62
C VAL A 41 7.64 -12.73 1.58
N ALA A 42 7.03 -12.86 2.75
CA ALA A 42 5.61 -12.55 2.96
C ALA A 42 5.48 -11.20 3.67
N THR A 43 4.46 -10.45 3.30
CA THR A 43 4.08 -9.19 3.94
C THR A 43 2.68 -9.35 4.53
N LEU A 44 2.51 -8.92 5.77
CA LEU A 44 1.22 -8.80 6.43
C LEU A 44 0.95 -7.32 6.71
N ILE A 45 -0.23 -6.84 6.33
CA ILE A 45 -0.68 -5.48 6.60
C ILE A 45 -2.00 -5.56 7.36
N LEU A 46 -2.06 -4.84 8.45
CA LEU A 46 -3.25 -4.64 9.28
C LEU A 46 -3.47 -3.15 9.42
N THR A 47 -4.66 -2.70 9.10
CA THR A 47 -5.07 -1.32 9.29
C THR A 47 -6.39 -1.30 10.02
N VAL A 48 -6.51 -0.42 11.01
CA VAL A 48 -7.73 -0.19 11.78
C VAL A 48 -8.02 1.30 11.76
N GLY A 49 -9.21 1.66 11.37
CA GLY A 49 -9.59 3.06 11.21
C GLY A 49 -11.03 3.37 11.56
N GLU A 50 -11.36 4.64 11.54
CA GLU A 50 -12.72 5.10 11.80
C GLU A 50 -13.67 4.81 10.62
N ARG A 51 -13.12 4.75 9.40
CA ARG A 51 -13.91 4.51 8.17
C ARG A 51 -13.83 3.06 7.70
N SER A 52 -12.68 2.40 7.87
CA SER A 52 -12.48 1.03 7.42
C SER A 52 -11.38 0.31 8.20
N ASP A 53 -11.48 -1.01 8.23
CA ASP A 53 -10.37 -1.89 8.60
C ASP A 53 -9.91 -2.67 7.38
N MET A 54 -8.61 -2.99 7.34
CA MET A 54 -8.03 -3.78 6.26
C MET A 54 -7.11 -4.87 6.82
N PHE A 55 -7.25 -6.05 6.25
CA PHE A 55 -6.31 -7.14 6.39
C PHE A 55 -5.76 -7.49 5.00
N MET A 56 -4.45 -7.43 4.82
CA MET A 56 -3.82 -7.74 3.53
C MET A 56 -2.60 -8.64 3.72
N THR A 57 -2.45 -9.62 2.84
CA THR A 57 -1.25 -10.44 2.75
C THR A 57 -0.69 -10.43 1.35
N THR A 58 0.63 -10.29 1.24
CA THR A 58 1.36 -10.33 -0.03
C THR A 58 2.46 -11.39 0.04
N PHE A 59 2.61 -12.15 -1.03
CA PHE A 59 3.63 -13.19 -1.17
C PHE A 59 4.49 -12.92 -2.41
N SER A 60 5.78 -12.75 -2.21
CA SER A 60 6.76 -12.61 -3.30
C SER A 60 7.35 -13.98 -3.63
N LEU A 61 6.58 -14.82 -4.34
CA LEU A 61 6.97 -16.21 -4.62
C LEU A 61 8.00 -16.34 -5.75
N PHE A 62 8.05 -15.37 -6.64
CA PHE A 62 8.98 -15.32 -7.77
C PHE A 62 9.69 -13.96 -7.83
N PRO A 63 10.90 -13.87 -8.41
CA PRO A 63 11.58 -12.59 -8.58
C PRO A 63 10.70 -11.58 -9.34
N ASN A 64 10.57 -10.37 -8.79
CA ASN A 64 9.79 -9.25 -9.35
C ASN A 64 8.26 -9.45 -9.35
N TRP A 65 7.74 -10.54 -8.77
CA TRP A 65 6.31 -10.80 -8.70
C TRP A 65 5.80 -10.82 -7.26
N GLU A 66 4.67 -10.17 -7.05
CA GLU A 66 3.91 -10.20 -5.79
C GLU A 66 2.48 -10.66 -6.07
N PHE A 67 1.98 -11.52 -5.19
CA PHE A 67 0.59 -12.01 -5.18
C PHE A 67 -0.04 -11.53 -3.91
N THR A 68 -1.13 -10.79 -4.00
CA THR A 68 -1.78 -10.17 -2.86
C THR A 68 -3.23 -10.61 -2.74
N THR A 69 -3.67 -10.82 -1.51
CA THR A 69 -5.07 -10.93 -1.13
C THR A 69 -5.35 -9.95 0.00
N ALA A 70 -6.49 -9.28 -0.07
CA ALA A 70 -6.93 -8.32 0.93
C ALA A 70 -8.41 -8.52 1.26
N ALA A 71 -8.76 -8.18 2.50
CA ALA A 71 -10.13 -8.07 2.98
C ALA A 71 -10.31 -6.71 3.65
N TYR A 72 -11.42 -6.08 3.40
CA TYR A 72 -11.81 -4.76 3.90
C TYR A 72 -13.14 -4.88 4.63
N THR A 73 -13.26 -4.19 5.76
CA THR A 73 -14.52 -3.96 6.45
C THR A 73 -14.77 -2.47 6.51
N TYR A 74 -15.95 -2.03 6.15
CA TYR A 74 -16.34 -0.61 6.13
C TYR A 74 -17.32 -0.33 7.23
N HIS A 75 -17.11 0.81 7.90
CA HIS A 75 -17.91 1.28 9.01
C HIS A 75 -18.83 2.41 8.50
N SER A 76 -20.13 2.30 8.77
CA SER A 76 -21.08 3.34 8.40
C SER A 76 -20.89 4.58 9.27
N GLN A 77 -20.07 5.50 8.79
CA GLN A 77 -19.99 6.86 9.36
C GLN A 77 -20.67 7.91 8.48
N SER A 78 -21.03 7.55 7.27
CA SER A 78 -21.64 8.42 6.27
C SER A 78 -23.02 7.92 5.86
N ARG A 79 -23.90 8.86 5.49
CA ARG A 79 -25.24 8.55 4.97
C ARG A 79 -25.24 7.84 3.61
N SER A 80 -24.08 7.71 2.97
CA SER A 80 -23.96 7.19 1.61
C SER A 80 -23.26 5.82 1.49
N ILE A 81 -22.64 5.32 2.56
CA ILE A 81 -21.93 4.03 2.54
C ILE A 81 -22.53 3.13 3.61
N ASP A 82 -23.09 2.01 3.21
CA ASP A 82 -23.57 0.97 4.10
C ASP A 82 -22.38 0.23 4.73
N GLU A 83 -22.55 -0.28 5.95
CA GLU A 83 -21.60 -1.22 6.55
C GLU A 83 -21.48 -2.46 5.67
N GLY A 84 -20.25 -2.91 5.48
CA GLY A 84 -20.06 -4.09 4.66
C GLY A 84 -18.60 -4.55 4.62
N TYR A 85 -18.35 -5.55 3.80
CA TYR A 85 -17.00 -6.07 3.57
C TYR A 85 -16.76 -6.23 2.07
N SER A 86 -15.49 -6.17 1.70
CA SER A 86 -15.04 -6.46 0.34
C SER A 86 -13.74 -7.24 0.35
N THR A 87 -13.42 -7.86 -0.76
CA THR A 87 -12.16 -8.58 -0.93
C THR A 87 -11.46 -8.13 -2.20
N SER A 88 -10.13 -8.34 -2.25
CA SER A 88 -9.33 -8.04 -3.42
C SER A 88 -8.27 -9.11 -3.63
N TYR A 89 -8.02 -9.45 -4.89
CA TYR A 89 -6.98 -10.37 -5.33
C TYR A 89 -6.22 -9.76 -6.48
N TYR A 90 -4.91 -9.62 -6.37
CA TYR A 90 -4.13 -9.01 -7.43
C TYR A 90 -2.70 -9.52 -7.49
N VAL A 91 -2.10 -9.26 -8.63
CA VAL A 91 -0.68 -9.48 -8.89
C VAL A 91 0.00 -8.17 -9.22
N LYS A 92 1.26 -8.03 -8.80
CA LYS A 92 2.14 -6.94 -9.18
C LYS A 92 3.39 -7.52 -9.82
N TRP A 93 3.83 -6.92 -10.90
CA TRP A 93 5.04 -7.26 -11.62
C TRP A 93 5.92 -6.02 -11.78
N MET A 94 7.10 -6.04 -11.17
CA MET A 94 8.11 -5.00 -11.34
C MET A 94 8.77 -5.15 -12.71
N LEU A 95 8.54 -4.16 -13.59
CA LEU A 95 9.04 -4.16 -14.97
C LEU A 95 10.44 -3.57 -15.06
N PHE A 96 10.69 -2.50 -14.32
CA PHE A 96 11.92 -1.73 -14.41
C PHE A 96 12.30 -1.17 -13.04
N GLU A 97 13.58 -1.26 -12.73
CA GLU A 97 14.21 -0.64 -11.57
C GLU A 97 15.43 0.17 -12.03
N ASN A 98 15.61 1.38 -11.51
CA ASN A 98 16.77 2.19 -11.80
C ASN A 98 18.04 1.59 -11.14
N LYS A 99 19.23 1.99 -11.62
CA LYS A 99 20.51 1.47 -11.10
C LYS A 99 20.73 1.75 -9.61
N ALA A 100 20.13 2.80 -9.08
CA ALA A 100 20.21 3.18 -7.66
C ALA A 100 19.21 2.42 -6.78
N LYS A 101 18.31 1.64 -7.37
CA LYS A 101 17.22 0.92 -6.68
C LYS A 101 16.31 1.81 -5.83
N THR A 102 16.07 3.02 -6.31
CA THR A 102 15.27 4.05 -5.61
C THR A 102 14.03 4.47 -6.37
N GLY A 103 13.86 4.01 -7.60
CA GLY A 103 12.72 4.30 -8.45
C GLY A 103 12.60 3.31 -9.59
N GLY A 104 11.41 3.23 -10.17
CA GLY A 104 11.11 2.28 -11.23
C GLY A 104 9.64 2.28 -11.62
N VAL A 105 9.25 1.23 -12.32
CA VAL A 105 7.90 1.03 -12.86
C VAL A 105 7.46 -0.41 -12.62
N ALA A 106 6.22 -0.59 -12.23
CA ALA A 106 5.56 -1.88 -12.13
C ALA A 106 4.20 -1.85 -12.85
N VAL A 107 3.61 -3.00 -13.01
CA VAL A 107 2.19 -3.17 -13.40
C VAL A 107 1.50 -3.96 -12.31
N LYS A 108 0.29 -3.56 -12.00
CA LYS A 108 -0.60 -4.20 -11.03
C LYS A 108 -1.92 -4.50 -11.71
N ALA A 109 -2.46 -5.69 -11.54
CA ALA A 109 -3.78 -6.03 -12.07
C ALA A 109 -4.50 -6.97 -11.09
N GLY A 110 -5.78 -6.78 -10.95
CA GLY A 110 -6.57 -7.52 -9.98
C GLY A 110 -8.07 -7.49 -10.18
N THR A 111 -8.75 -8.04 -9.20
CA THR A 111 -10.22 -8.08 -9.11
C THR A 111 -10.66 -7.78 -7.69
N GLY A 112 -11.89 -7.28 -7.56
CA GLY A 112 -12.46 -6.79 -6.31
C GLY A 112 -12.05 -5.35 -6.02
N MET A 113 -12.08 -4.97 -4.73
CA MET A 113 -11.72 -3.62 -4.31
C MET A 113 -10.29 -3.28 -4.74
N GLU A 114 -10.11 -2.17 -5.40
CA GLU A 114 -8.80 -1.57 -5.58
C GLU A 114 -8.30 -1.03 -4.24
N PRO A 115 -7.06 -1.36 -3.78
CA PRO A 115 -6.58 -0.92 -2.49
C PRO A 115 -6.69 0.59 -2.27
N GLY A 116 -7.37 0.97 -1.19
CA GLY A 116 -7.58 2.37 -0.81
C GLY A 116 -8.64 3.10 -1.61
N TYR A 117 -9.45 2.40 -2.37
CA TYR A 117 -10.45 2.98 -3.24
C TYR A 117 -11.85 2.50 -2.87
N LEU A 118 -12.73 3.39 -2.49
CA LEU A 118 -14.15 3.14 -2.33
C LEU A 118 -14.84 3.49 -3.63
N GLY A 119 -15.28 2.48 -4.39
CA GLY A 119 -16.03 2.72 -5.62
C GLY A 119 -17.29 3.54 -5.38
N ALA A 120 -17.72 4.32 -6.37
CA ALA A 120 -18.92 5.17 -6.29
C ALA A 120 -20.22 4.37 -6.07
N TYR A 121 -20.21 3.08 -6.34
CA TYR A 121 -21.38 2.19 -6.22
C TYR A 121 -21.37 1.33 -4.96
N GLY A 122 -20.48 1.59 -4.02
CA GLY A 122 -20.37 0.82 -2.78
C GLY A 122 -19.28 -0.24 -2.81
N LEU A 123 -19.51 -1.32 -2.09
CA LEU A 123 -18.52 -2.39 -1.92
C LEU A 123 -18.40 -3.22 -3.20
N GLU A 124 -17.20 -3.25 -3.77
CA GLU A 124 -16.93 -4.00 -4.98
C GLU A 124 -16.49 -5.42 -4.63
N ASP A 125 -17.24 -6.39 -5.12
CA ASP A 125 -16.93 -7.78 -4.92
C ASP A 125 -15.84 -8.27 -5.86
N ALA A 126 -15.07 -9.24 -5.40
CA ALA A 126 -14.15 -9.96 -6.26
C ALA A 126 -14.90 -10.59 -7.44
N PHE A 127 -14.29 -10.52 -8.63
CA PHE A 127 -14.84 -10.98 -9.91
C PHE A 127 -16.02 -10.16 -10.46
N GLN A 128 -16.42 -9.09 -9.80
CA GLN A 128 -17.33 -8.08 -10.32
C GLN A 128 -16.57 -6.90 -10.91
N THR A 129 -15.59 -6.39 -10.18
CA THR A 129 -14.69 -5.33 -10.64
C THR A 129 -13.32 -5.89 -10.99
N TYR A 130 -12.78 -5.44 -12.12
CA TYR A 130 -11.43 -5.73 -12.59
C TYR A 130 -10.70 -4.42 -12.81
N TRP A 131 -9.44 -4.36 -12.43
CA TRP A 131 -8.64 -3.16 -12.52
C TRP A 131 -7.18 -3.42 -12.88
N MET A 132 -6.54 -2.42 -13.45
CA MET A 132 -5.12 -2.43 -13.77
C MET A 132 -4.51 -1.06 -13.52
N ASN A 133 -3.33 -1.03 -12.88
CA ASN A 133 -2.60 0.18 -12.53
C ASN A 133 -1.13 0.06 -12.89
N VAL A 134 -0.48 1.21 -13.04
CA VAL A 134 0.94 1.31 -13.33
C VAL A 134 1.63 2.10 -12.21
N PRO A 135 2.11 1.44 -11.13
CA PRO A 135 2.93 2.07 -10.11
C PRO A 135 4.25 2.58 -10.69
N ILE A 136 4.51 3.87 -10.52
CA ILE A 136 5.73 4.57 -10.94
C ILE A 136 6.29 5.28 -9.72
N THR A 137 7.56 5.06 -9.39
CA THR A 137 8.25 5.77 -8.30
C THR A 137 9.38 6.62 -8.84
N VAL A 138 9.37 7.90 -8.51
CA VAL A 138 10.39 8.87 -8.87
C VAL A 138 11.08 9.39 -7.60
N PRO A 139 12.38 9.11 -7.40
CA PRO A 139 13.13 9.68 -6.29
C PRO A 139 13.49 11.13 -6.59
N LEU A 140 13.29 12.00 -5.61
CA LEU A 140 13.56 13.43 -5.70
C LEU A 140 14.49 13.88 -4.57
N PHE A 141 15.20 15.00 -4.78
CA PHE A 141 16.04 15.67 -3.78
C PHE A 141 17.05 14.74 -3.09
N GLY A 142 17.73 13.88 -3.86
CA GLY A 142 18.71 12.92 -3.32
C GLY A 142 18.08 11.84 -2.43
N ASN A 143 16.92 11.34 -2.83
CA ASN A 143 16.10 10.33 -2.14
C ASN A 143 15.46 10.82 -0.82
N LYS A 144 15.46 12.13 -0.56
CA LYS A 144 14.72 12.68 0.60
C LYS A 144 13.22 12.74 0.38
N VAL A 145 12.79 12.66 -0.87
CA VAL A 145 11.37 12.59 -1.25
C VAL A 145 11.20 11.43 -2.23
N SER A 146 10.21 10.58 -1.99
CA SER A 146 9.70 9.62 -2.95
C SER A 146 8.37 10.14 -3.49
N TRP A 147 8.25 10.21 -4.81
CA TRP A 147 7.01 10.53 -5.48
C TRP A 147 6.50 9.29 -6.20
N ASP A 148 5.37 8.78 -5.75
CA ASP A 148 4.70 7.64 -6.36
C ASP A 148 3.48 8.11 -7.14
N LEU A 149 3.35 7.62 -8.37
CA LEU A 149 2.23 7.84 -9.27
C LEU A 149 1.65 6.49 -9.64
N MET A 150 0.34 6.36 -9.68
CA MET A 150 -0.32 5.11 -10.06
C MET A 150 -1.58 5.41 -10.87
N PRO A 151 -1.43 5.77 -12.16
CA PRO A 151 -2.56 5.81 -13.09
C PRO A 151 -3.07 4.40 -13.35
N GLY A 152 -4.39 4.27 -13.55
CA GLY A 152 -5.03 2.99 -13.77
C GLY A 152 -6.37 3.10 -14.48
N ALA A 153 -7.01 1.98 -14.62
CA ALA A 153 -8.36 1.85 -15.11
C ALA A 153 -9.06 0.70 -14.40
N SER A 154 -10.36 0.85 -14.21
CA SER A 154 -11.24 -0.19 -13.69
C SER A 154 -12.44 -0.41 -14.62
N VAL A 155 -12.97 -1.62 -14.54
CA VAL A 155 -14.20 -2.01 -15.22
C VAL A 155 -15.01 -2.81 -14.23
N THR A 156 -16.20 -2.33 -13.91
CA THR A 156 -17.17 -2.99 -13.05
C THR A 156 -18.30 -3.54 -13.92
N LYS A 157 -18.63 -4.81 -13.72
CA LYS A 157 -19.69 -5.48 -14.45
C LYS A 157 -20.85 -5.78 -13.52
N ASP A 158 -22.02 -5.29 -13.86
CA ASP A 158 -23.27 -5.73 -13.28
C ASP A 158 -23.67 -7.08 -13.89
N TYR A 159 -23.83 -8.09 -13.04
CA TYR A 159 -24.35 -9.41 -13.45
C TYR A 159 -25.87 -9.52 -13.33
N GLY A 160 -26.56 -8.40 -13.04
CA GLY A 160 -28.02 -8.30 -13.05
C GLY A 160 -28.65 -8.47 -14.44
N GLU A 161 -29.97 -8.24 -14.54
CA GLU A 161 -30.73 -8.51 -15.78
C GLU A 161 -30.25 -7.68 -16.97
N ASP A 162 -29.73 -6.48 -16.75
CA ASP A 162 -29.30 -5.57 -17.83
C ASP A 162 -27.85 -5.79 -18.25
N GLY A 163 -27.02 -6.41 -17.42
CA GLY A 163 -25.63 -6.81 -17.77
C GLY A 163 -24.70 -5.66 -18.09
N ASP A 164 -24.98 -4.47 -17.57
CA ASP A 164 -24.23 -3.26 -17.86
C ASP A 164 -22.78 -3.33 -17.38
N THR A 165 -21.91 -2.62 -18.06
CA THR A 165 -20.49 -2.52 -17.72
C THR A 165 -20.14 -1.06 -17.59
N ALA A 166 -19.58 -0.67 -16.46
CA ALA A 166 -19.12 0.69 -16.19
C ALA A 166 -17.59 0.73 -16.12
N ALA A 167 -16.98 1.72 -16.76
CA ALA A 167 -15.54 1.89 -16.80
C ALA A 167 -15.11 3.22 -16.19
N ALA A 168 -13.94 3.21 -15.54
CA ALA A 168 -13.36 4.42 -14.99
C ALA A 168 -11.84 4.47 -15.20
N PHE A 169 -11.31 5.69 -15.27
CA PHE A 169 -9.91 5.97 -15.08
C PHE A 169 -9.66 6.17 -13.60
N THR A 170 -8.68 5.48 -13.03
CA THR A 170 -8.30 5.60 -11.63
C THR A 170 -6.93 6.27 -11.51
N TYR A 171 -6.72 7.03 -10.45
CA TYR A 171 -5.44 7.67 -10.21
C TYR A 171 -5.13 7.75 -8.72
N THR A 172 -3.85 7.55 -8.40
CA THR A 172 -3.31 7.92 -7.11
C THR A 172 -1.98 8.63 -7.28
N THR A 173 -1.66 9.55 -6.37
CA THR A 173 -0.36 10.18 -6.27
C THR A 173 0.02 10.36 -4.82
N ARG A 174 1.25 9.98 -4.45
CA ARG A 174 1.76 10.04 -3.08
C ARG A 174 3.15 10.68 -3.04
N LEU A 175 3.33 11.57 -2.10
CA LEU A 175 4.63 12.11 -1.72
C LEU A 175 4.99 11.62 -0.33
N ALA A 176 6.14 10.98 -0.19
CA ALA A 176 6.73 10.63 1.09
C ALA A 176 8.02 11.43 1.29
N TRP A 177 8.03 12.30 2.29
CA TRP A 177 9.17 13.14 2.64
C TRP A 177 9.85 12.63 3.91
N TYR A 178 11.15 12.42 3.86
CA TYR A 178 12.01 11.90 4.94
C TYR A 178 12.86 13.04 5.54
N PRO A 179 12.33 13.84 6.50
CA PRO A 179 13.01 15.04 7.01
C PRO A 179 14.20 14.73 7.91
N ILE A 180 14.14 13.66 8.71
CA ILE A 180 15.07 13.40 9.84
C ILE A 180 15.93 12.16 9.60
N GLY A 181 15.65 11.38 8.59
CA GLY A 181 16.33 10.12 8.30
C GLY A 181 15.38 9.13 7.63
N PRO A 182 15.87 7.95 7.25
CA PRO A 182 15.07 6.99 6.50
C PRO A 182 13.94 6.33 7.32
N GLU A 183 13.95 6.49 8.64
CA GLU A 183 13.01 5.84 9.56
C GLU A 183 11.69 6.59 9.69
N TRP A 184 11.65 7.89 9.37
CA TRP A 184 10.47 8.74 9.53
C TRP A 184 10.09 9.44 8.25
N ALA A 185 8.86 9.29 7.84
CA ALA A 185 8.31 10.00 6.70
C ALA A 185 7.02 10.73 7.06
N VAL A 186 6.88 11.94 6.51
CA VAL A 186 5.59 12.62 6.36
C VAL A 186 5.05 12.22 5.01
N VAL A 187 3.82 11.75 4.94
CA VAL A 187 3.21 11.26 3.72
C VAL A 187 1.96 12.06 3.41
N GLY A 188 1.82 12.45 2.17
CA GLY A 188 0.59 13.03 1.60
C GLY A 188 0.20 12.29 0.33
N GLU A 189 -1.08 12.00 0.17
CA GLU A 189 -1.62 11.24 -0.94
C GLU A 189 -2.91 11.87 -1.42
N VAL A 190 -3.17 11.77 -2.73
CA VAL A 190 -4.45 12.11 -3.37
C VAL A 190 -4.83 10.95 -4.29
N TYR A 191 -6.09 10.56 -4.28
CA TYR A 191 -6.61 9.47 -5.10
C TYR A 191 -8.07 9.70 -5.49
N GLY A 192 -8.51 9.03 -6.54
CA GLY A 192 -9.86 9.14 -7.07
C GLY A 192 -10.06 8.42 -8.39
N SER A 193 -11.27 8.50 -8.93
CA SER A 193 -11.63 8.02 -10.27
C SER A 193 -12.48 9.00 -11.05
N GLU A 194 -12.45 8.83 -12.37
CA GLU A 194 -13.24 9.59 -13.32
C GLU A 194 -13.81 8.67 -14.40
N GLY A 195 -15.03 8.90 -14.84
CA GLY A 195 -15.69 8.12 -15.88
C GLY A 195 -17.10 7.71 -15.50
N GLU A 196 -17.50 6.51 -15.87
CA GLU A 196 -18.83 5.98 -15.52
C GLU A 196 -18.93 5.58 -14.05
N VAL A 197 -17.77 5.26 -13.43
CA VAL A 197 -17.61 5.08 -11.98
C VAL A 197 -16.77 6.24 -11.47
N GLU A 198 -17.42 7.32 -11.11
CA GLU A 198 -16.76 8.53 -10.59
C GLU A 198 -16.75 8.50 -9.07
N SER A 199 -15.60 8.84 -8.47
CA SER A 199 -15.50 9.13 -7.04
C SER A 199 -15.10 10.57 -6.80
N ILE A 200 -15.57 11.12 -5.69
CA ILE A 200 -15.06 12.38 -5.19
C ILE A 200 -13.58 12.18 -4.85
N PRO A 201 -12.69 13.06 -5.33
CA PRO A 201 -11.27 12.95 -4.97
C PRO A 201 -11.06 13.02 -3.46
N GLU A 202 -10.26 12.10 -2.94
CA GLU A 202 -9.89 12.02 -1.55
C GLU A 202 -8.42 12.36 -1.34
N TYR A 203 -8.09 12.83 -0.14
CA TYR A 203 -6.71 13.01 0.28
C TYR A 203 -6.45 12.24 1.57
N ARG A 204 -5.20 11.83 1.75
CA ARG A 204 -4.70 11.21 2.98
C ARG A 204 -3.40 11.87 3.38
N VAL A 205 -3.25 12.19 4.65
CA VAL A 205 -2.00 12.72 5.21
C VAL A 205 -1.62 11.91 6.43
N GLY A 206 -0.33 11.72 6.67
CA GLY A 206 0.08 10.91 7.81
C GLY A 206 1.56 10.91 8.10
N LEU A 207 1.87 10.22 9.19
CA LEU A 207 3.23 9.93 9.62
C LEU A 207 3.49 8.44 9.49
N ARG A 208 4.64 8.10 8.94
CA ARG A 208 5.13 6.73 8.81
C ARG A 208 6.43 6.57 9.58
N TRP A 209 6.51 5.52 10.36
CA TRP A 209 7.68 5.12 11.12
C TRP A 209 8.13 3.72 10.72
N GLU A 210 9.38 3.58 10.34
CA GLU A 210 10.02 2.36 9.89
C GLU A 210 11.11 1.93 10.90
N PRO A 211 10.73 1.39 12.08
CA PRO A 211 11.68 1.06 13.15
C PRO A 211 12.67 -0.04 12.79
N SER A 212 12.37 -0.81 11.76
CA SER A 212 13.23 -1.91 11.29
C SER A 212 12.88 -2.30 9.86
N GLN A 213 13.73 -3.09 9.23
CA GLN A 213 13.44 -3.70 7.93
C GLN A 213 12.25 -4.68 7.94
N HIS A 214 11.74 -5.04 9.11
CA HIS A 214 10.66 -6.02 9.28
C HIS A 214 9.34 -5.41 9.72
N ALA A 215 9.31 -4.11 10.03
CA ALA A 215 8.10 -3.48 10.53
C ALA A 215 7.98 -2.03 10.07
N VAL A 216 6.77 -1.63 9.74
CA VAL A 216 6.37 -0.24 9.48
C VAL A 216 5.08 0.04 10.22
N VAL A 217 4.97 1.22 10.79
CA VAL A 217 3.76 1.72 11.44
C VAL A 217 3.41 3.05 10.79
N ALA A 218 2.13 3.27 10.51
CA ALA A 218 1.64 4.57 10.03
C ALA A 218 0.40 4.99 10.81
N VAL A 219 0.25 6.29 10.99
CA VAL A 219 -0.97 6.93 11.45
C VAL A 219 -1.36 7.94 10.39
N THR A 220 -2.56 7.82 9.88
CA THR A 220 -3.07 8.66 8.78
C THR A 220 -4.41 9.28 9.16
N TYR A 221 -4.73 10.36 8.50
CA TYR A 221 -6.05 10.98 8.43
C TYR A 221 -6.43 11.12 6.97
N ASP A 222 -7.60 10.69 6.59
CA ASP A 222 -8.14 10.80 5.24
C ASP A 222 -9.49 11.52 5.26
N ASP A 223 -9.78 12.24 4.18
CA ASP A 223 -11.06 12.92 3.98
C ASP A 223 -11.28 13.18 2.48
N GLU A 224 -12.52 13.47 2.10
CA GLU A 224 -12.86 13.96 0.79
C GLU A 224 -12.58 15.47 0.67
N PHE A 225 -12.17 15.94 -0.51
CA PHE A 225 -11.94 17.37 -0.74
C PHE A 225 -13.19 18.24 -0.54
N ASN A 226 -14.36 17.66 -0.69
CA ASN A 226 -15.62 18.38 -0.41
C ASN A 226 -16.13 18.21 1.03
N GLY A 227 -15.51 17.34 1.83
CA GLY A 227 -15.86 17.10 3.24
C GLY A 227 -17.24 16.51 3.45
N SER A 228 -17.87 15.89 2.44
CA SER A 228 -19.27 15.47 2.52
C SER A 228 -19.48 14.22 3.35
N ASN A 229 -18.47 13.33 3.39
CA ASN A 229 -18.59 12.03 4.06
C ASN A 229 -17.85 11.95 5.41
N GLY A 230 -17.20 13.04 5.82
CA GLY A 230 -16.40 13.09 7.04
C GLY A 230 -15.06 12.36 6.92
N GLY A 231 -14.05 12.92 7.54
CA GLY A 231 -12.74 12.32 7.60
C GLY A 231 -12.60 11.28 8.70
N GLY A 232 -11.54 10.47 8.67
CA GLY A 232 -11.25 9.45 9.66
C GLY A 232 -9.77 9.25 9.92
N PHE A 233 -9.44 8.88 11.15
CA PHE A 233 -8.11 8.42 11.51
C PHE A 233 -7.95 6.93 11.26
N GLU A 234 -6.75 6.54 10.87
CA GLU A 234 -6.37 5.16 10.61
C GLU A 234 -4.98 4.87 11.19
N ILE A 235 -4.81 3.70 11.80
CA ILE A 235 -3.52 3.19 12.23
C ILE A 235 -3.25 1.90 11.48
N GLY A 236 -2.10 1.84 10.82
CA GLY A 236 -1.68 0.67 10.07
C GLY A 236 -0.35 0.12 10.55
N VAL A 237 -0.22 -1.20 10.53
CA VAL A 237 1.02 -1.93 10.81
C VAL A 237 1.31 -2.85 9.64
N MET A 238 2.55 -2.83 9.16
CA MET A 238 3.02 -3.74 8.14
C MET A 238 4.21 -4.53 8.68
N LEU A 239 4.17 -5.84 8.50
CA LEU A 239 5.19 -6.76 8.95
C LEU A 239 5.74 -7.55 7.76
N PHE A 240 7.06 -7.72 7.73
CA PHE A 240 7.75 -8.50 6.70
C PHE A 240 8.39 -9.74 7.32
N SER A 241 8.10 -10.90 6.74
CA SER A 241 8.78 -12.12 7.14
C SER A 241 10.26 -12.10 6.74
N PRO A 242 11.11 -12.84 7.42
CA PRO A 242 12.35 -13.31 6.80
C PRO A 242 12.02 -14.11 5.53
N PRO A 243 12.95 -14.22 4.57
CA PRO A 243 12.76 -15.10 3.41
C PRO A 243 12.49 -16.55 3.86
N PHE A 244 11.30 -17.09 3.52
CA PHE A 244 10.86 -18.43 3.92
C PHE A 244 10.99 -19.47 2.79
N ALA A 245 11.10 -19.01 1.55
CA ALA A 245 11.23 -19.87 0.39
C ALA A 245 12.26 -19.31 -0.61
N CYS A 246 13.15 -20.16 -1.04
CA CYS A 246 14.11 -19.88 -2.10
C CYS A 246 13.92 -20.89 -3.22
N PHE A 247 13.13 -20.56 -4.24
CA PHE A 247 12.91 -21.45 -5.37
C PHE A 247 14.05 -21.43 -6.38
N HIS A 248 14.90 -20.39 -6.39
CA HIS A 248 16.11 -20.32 -7.22
C HIS A 248 17.18 -19.44 -6.55
N GLY A 249 18.16 -20.06 -5.89
CA GLY A 249 19.46 -19.47 -5.61
C GLY A 249 19.49 -18.28 -4.66
N CYS A 250 18.92 -18.38 -3.47
CA CYS A 250 19.23 -17.45 -2.39
C CYS A 250 20.69 -17.65 -1.96
N LYS A 251 21.55 -16.68 -2.24
CA LYS A 251 22.88 -16.52 -1.66
C LYS A 251 22.91 -15.24 -0.85
#